data_a990dec33d0939da4af3608078eed8fd
#
_entry.id   a990dec33d0939da4af3608078eed8fd
#
_cell.length_a   1.000
_cell.length_b   1.000
_cell.length_c   1.000
_cell.angle_alpha   90.00
_cell.angle_beta   90.00
_cell.angle_gamma   90.00
#
_symmetry.space_group_name_H-M   'P 1'
#
loop_
_entity.id
_entity.type
_entity.pdbx_description
1 polymer ?
#
loop_
_entity_poly.entity_id
_entity_poly.type
_entity_poly.pdbx_seq_one_letter_code
_entity_poly.pdbx_strand_id
1 'polypeptide(L)'
;MKNRSLILTLFLTLVIGCSRLPKEFAWSDYKGTYVGNNSAVGAILNELPAHEYLEDFSLKTDQPPYEMTIRYKNFQQTKAEIGKEEARMVSAKTALKGNAILLFALIENVEGIHFKLQGQEEVSFNREELTKEFGDLESVVQDESSMQQPFKAIE
;
A
#
# COMPACT_ATOMS: atom_id res chain seq x y z
N MET A 1 36.78 26.98 -62.94
CA MET A 1 36.87 25.98 -61.90
C MET A 1 35.96 26.43 -60.78
N LYS A 2 34.82 25.79 -60.58
CA LYS A 2 33.80 26.19 -59.65
C LYS A 2 33.83 25.29 -58.39
N ASN A 3 34.28 25.83 -57.28
CA ASN A 3 34.20 25.16 -55.99
C ASN A 3 32.74 25.11 -55.50
N ARG A 4 32.18 23.97 -55.45
CA ARG A 4 30.86 23.73 -54.78
C ARG A 4 31.15 23.34 -53.35
N SER A 5 31.03 24.32 -52.45
CA SER A 5 31.05 24.08 -51.00
C SER A 5 29.74 23.41 -50.58
N LEU A 6 29.84 22.15 -50.13
CA LEU A 6 28.73 21.38 -49.64
C LEU A 6 28.56 21.71 -48.14
N ILE A 7 27.60 22.57 -47.82
CA ILE A 7 27.24 22.88 -46.41
C ILE A 7 26.37 21.73 -45.90
N LEU A 8 26.98 20.84 -45.11
CA LEU A 8 26.28 19.79 -44.41
C LEU A 8 25.66 20.37 -43.13
N THR A 9 24.39 20.74 -43.21
CA THR A 9 23.63 21.20 -42.04
C THR A 9 23.28 20.04 -41.18
N LEU A 10 24.01 19.85 -40.06
CA LEU A 10 23.74 18.82 -39.05
C LEU A 10 22.53 19.28 -38.21
N PHE A 11 21.36 18.74 -38.48
CA PHE A 11 20.17 18.91 -37.66
C PHE A 11 20.35 18.09 -36.38
N LEU A 12 20.80 18.73 -35.32
CA LEU A 12 20.84 18.15 -33.97
C LEU A 12 19.43 18.24 -33.37
N THR A 13 18.61 17.19 -33.56
CA THR A 13 17.33 17.07 -32.89
C THR A 13 17.57 16.78 -31.42
N LEU A 14 17.43 17.79 -30.56
CA LEU A 14 17.32 17.59 -29.12
C LEU A 14 16.02 16.87 -28.83
N VAL A 15 16.09 15.55 -28.62
CA VAL A 15 15.01 14.79 -28.01
C VAL A 15 15.04 15.10 -26.51
N ILE A 16 14.30 16.12 -26.10
CA ILE A 16 14.00 16.36 -24.67
C ILE A 16 13.03 15.27 -24.26
N GLY A 17 13.56 14.12 -23.91
CA GLY A 17 12.81 13.08 -23.22
C GLY A 17 12.37 13.63 -21.87
N CYS A 18 11.08 13.98 -21.72
CA CYS A 18 10.49 14.17 -20.40
C CYS A 18 10.54 12.83 -19.67
N SER A 19 11.65 12.55 -19.01
CA SER A 19 11.71 11.52 -17.98
C SER A 19 10.88 12.03 -16.80
N ARG A 20 9.57 11.70 -16.79
CA ARG A 20 8.79 11.81 -15.57
C ARG A 20 9.44 10.84 -14.61
N LEU A 21 10.13 11.38 -13.60
CA LEU A 21 10.53 10.57 -12.45
C LEU A 21 9.27 9.87 -11.93
N PRO A 22 9.33 8.59 -11.63
CA PRO A 22 8.19 7.90 -11.02
C PRO A 22 7.79 8.70 -9.78
N LYS A 23 6.49 9.08 -9.70
CA LYS A 23 5.97 9.79 -8.52
C LYS A 23 6.15 8.85 -7.34
N GLU A 24 6.93 9.27 -6.35
CA GLU A 24 7.06 8.53 -5.09
C GLU A 24 5.67 8.36 -4.47
N PHE A 25 5.36 7.18 -3.94
CA PHE A 25 4.08 6.91 -3.31
C PHE A 25 3.93 7.79 -2.06
N ALA A 26 2.87 8.57 -2.01
CA ALA A 26 2.59 9.46 -0.89
C ALA A 26 1.35 8.96 -0.12
N TRP A 27 1.54 8.42 1.05
CA TRP A 27 0.47 7.91 1.92
C TRP A 27 -0.62 8.95 2.19
N SER A 28 -0.24 10.22 2.29
CA SER A 28 -1.18 11.33 2.50
C SER A 28 -2.23 11.47 1.41
N ASP A 29 -1.91 11.06 0.17
CA ASP A 29 -2.83 11.12 -0.97
C ASP A 29 -3.98 10.10 -0.85
N TYR A 30 -3.84 9.14 0.06
CA TYR A 30 -4.79 8.03 0.24
C TYR A 30 -5.63 8.11 1.52
N LYS A 31 -5.39 9.11 2.38
CA LYS A 31 -6.24 9.35 3.57
C LYS A 31 -7.67 9.68 3.15
N GLY A 32 -8.65 9.09 3.82
CA GLY A 32 -10.06 9.24 3.49
C GLY A 32 -10.49 8.53 2.21
N THR A 33 -9.72 7.54 1.77
CA THR A 33 -10.13 6.65 0.67
C THR A 33 -11.40 5.90 1.04
N TYR A 34 -12.34 5.78 0.10
CA TYR A 34 -13.51 4.91 0.26
C TYR A 34 -13.23 3.52 -0.31
N VAL A 35 -13.73 2.48 0.36
CA VAL A 35 -13.53 1.07 -0.03
C VAL A 35 -13.96 0.78 -1.48
N GLY A 36 -14.92 1.51 -2.03
CA GLY A 36 -15.33 1.39 -3.43
C GLY A 36 -14.32 1.93 -4.46
N ASN A 37 -13.27 2.63 -4.03
CA ASN A 37 -12.20 3.10 -4.92
C ASN A 37 -11.16 1.98 -5.12
N ASN A 38 -11.48 1.03 -5.99
CA ASN A 38 -10.65 -0.15 -6.26
C ASN A 38 -9.18 0.20 -6.63
N SER A 39 -8.98 1.27 -7.38
CA SER A 39 -7.63 1.70 -7.79
C SER A 39 -6.81 2.22 -6.62
N ALA A 40 -7.41 3.02 -5.73
CA ALA A 40 -6.72 3.53 -4.53
C ALA A 40 -6.45 2.39 -3.54
N VAL A 41 -7.42 1.51 -3.31
CA VAL A 41 -7.24 0.31 -2.46
C VAL A 41 -6.10 -0.55 -2.99
N GLY A 42 -6.07 -0.84 -4.30
CA GLY A 42 -4.99 -1.60 -4.93
C GLY A 42 -3.63 -0.93 -4.79
N ALA A 43 -3.55 0.40 -4.93
CA ALA A 43 -2.31 1.15 -4.73
C ALA A 43 -1.81 1.05 -3.28
N ILE A 44 -2.69 1.20 -2.29
CA ILE A 44 -2.35 1.03 -0.87
C ILE A 44 -1.82 -0.38 -0.62
N LEU A 45 -2.52 -1.42 -1.09
CA LEU A 45 -2.13 -2.82 -0.86
C LEU A 45 -0.76 -3.17 -1.44
N ASN A 46 -0.37 -2.54 -2.55
CA ASN A 46 0.95 -2.75 -3.17
C ASN A 46 2.12 -2.07 -2.43
N GLU A 47 1.83 -1.19 -1.47
CA GLU A 47 2.83 -0.52 -0.64
C GLU A 47 2.88 -1.06 0.80
N LEU A 48 1.91 -1.87 1.19
CA LEU A 48 1.88 -2.47 2.53
C LEU A 48 2.89 -3.62 2.66
N PRO A 49 3.41 -3.89 3.88
CA PRO A 49 4.17 -5.10 4.16
C PRO A 49 3.48 -6.37 3.65
N ALA A 50 4.26 -7.32 3.15
CA ALA A 50 3.81 -8.55 2.51
C ALA A 50 3.16 -8.37 1.12
N HIS A 51 3.24 -7.20 0.49
CA HIS A 51 2.71 -7.00 -0.87
C HIS A 51 3.30 -7.99 -1.89
N GLU A 52 4.52 -8.46 -1.69
CA GLU A 52 5.19 -9.46 -2.54
C GLU A 52 4.48 -10.83 -2.54
N TYR A 53 3.64 -11.08 -1.53
CA TYR A 53 2.80 -12.28 -1.43
C TYR A 53 1.35 -12.05 -1.86
N LEU A 54 0.96 -10.81 -2.20
CA LEU A 54 -0.40 -10.46 -2.60
C LEU A 54 -0.78 -11.21 -3.89
N GLU A 55 -1.89 -11.94 -3.87
CA GLU A 55 -2.46 -12.60 -5.04
C GLU A 55 -3.57 -11.75 -5.66
N ASP A 56 -4.56 -11.43 -4.86
CA ASP A 56 -5.70 -10.59 -5.26
C ASP A 56 -6.44 -10.03 -4.05
N PHE A 57 -7.43 -9.20 -4.30
CA PHE A 57 -8.38 -8.72 -3.30
C PHE A 57 -9.77 -8.54 -3.88
N SER A 58 -10.77 -8.57 -3.02
CA SER A 58 -12.16 -8.29 -3.37
C SER A 58 -12.82 -7.38 -2.35
N LEU A 59 -13.74 -6.55 -2.84
CA LEU A 59 -14.42 -5.53 -2.05
C LEU A 59 -15.93 -5.83 -2.05
N LYS A 60 -16.52 -5.86 -0.86
CA LYS A 60 -17.96 -5.95 -0.66
C LYS A 60 -18.50 -4.55 -0.41
N THR A 61 -19.09 -3.96 -1.42
CA THR A 61 -19.53 -2.55 -1.43
C THR A 61 -20.99 -2.35 -1.81
N ASP A 62 -21.75 -3.42 -1.94
CA ASP A 62 -23.18 -3.40 -2.31
C ASP A 62 -24.06 -2.87 -1.18
N GLN A 63 -23.74 -3.22 0.08
CA GLN A 63 -24.43 -2.76 1.27
C GLN A 63 -23.52 -2.88 2.51
N PRO A 64 -23.73 -2.01 3.54
CA PRO A 64 -23.02 -2.15 4.82
C PRO A 64 -23.35 -3.51 5.53
N PRO A 65 -22.43 -4.04 6.34
CA PRO A 65 -21.08 -3.54 6.56
C PRO A 65 -20.20 -3.70 5.31
N TYR A 66 -19.42 -2.68 4.99
CA TYR A 66 -18.46 -2.74 3.89
C TYR A 66 -17.21 -3.51 4.34
N GLU A 67 -16.81 -4.45 3.52
CA GLU A 67 -15.74 -5.39 3.89
C GLU A 67 -14.77 -5.57 2.72
N MET A 68 -13.54 -5.98 3.04
CA MET A 68 -12.57 -6.38 2.05
C MET A 68 -11.95 -7.73 2.39
N THR A 69 -11.70 -8.53 1.37
CA THR A 69 -10.98 -9.80 1.49
C THR A 69 -9.68 -9.69 0.70
N ILE A 70 -8.56 -9.98 1.34
CA ILE A 70 -7.22 -9.90 0.75
C ILE A 70 -6.62 -11.29 0.77
N ARG A 71 -6.18 -11.78 -0.40
CA ARG A 71 -5.59 -13.11 -0.55
C ARG A 71 -4.09 -13.01 -0.75
N TYR A 72 -3.36 -13.77 0.04
CA TYR A 72 -1.91 -13.90 -0.01
C TYR A 72 -1.48 -15.33 -0.27
N LYS A 73 -0.37 -15.49 -0.98
CA LYS A 73 0.42 -16.73 -0.88
C LYS A 73 0.82 -16.96 0.57
N ASN A 74 1.12 -18.21 0.90
CA ASN A 74 1.58 -18.51 2.27
C ASN A 74 2.94 -17.86 2.54
N PHE A 75 3.07 -17.21 3.69
CA PHE A 75 4.33 -16.70 4.22
C PHE A 75 4.35 -16.80 5.75
N GLN A 76 5.53 -16.91 6.34
CA GLN A 76 5.70 -16.99 7.80
C GLN A 76 6.22 -15.67 8.37
N GLN A 77 7.06 -14.99 7.60
CA GLN A 77 7.66 -13.71 7.95
C GLN A 77 7.72 -12.84 6.70
N THR A 78 7.72 -11.55 6.91
CA THR A 78 7.94 -10.55 5.86
C THR A 78 8.70 -9.36 6.41
N LYS A 79 9.19 -8.53 5.50
CA LYS A 79 9.82 -7.25 5.80
C LYS A 79 8.73 -6.18 5.98
N ALA A 80 8.64 -5.61 7.17
CA ALA A 80 7.81 -4.44 7.42
C ALA A 80 8.67 -3.19 7.21
N GLU A 81 8.38 -2.46 6.15
CA GLU A 81 9.05 -1.22 5.75
C GLU A 81 7.98 -0.24 5.27
N ILE A 82 7.92 0.94 5.87
CA ILE A 82 7.01 2.01 5.49
C ILE A 82 7.84 3.25 5.16
N GLY A 83 7.78 3.67 3.90
CA GLY A 83 8.52 4.83 3.41
C GLY A 83 10.03 4.69 3.65
N LYS A 84 10.61 5.63 4.40
CA LYS A 84 12.05 5.68 4.71
C LYS A 84 12.41 5.13 6.10
N GLU A 85 11.44 4.59 6.81
CA GLU A 85 11.67 4.00 8.13
C GLU A 85 12.50 2.71 8.03
N GLU A 86 13.23 2.41 9.09
CA GLU A 86 14.07 1.20 9.15
C GLU A 86 13.20 -0.06 9.05
N ALA A 87 13.50 -0.87 8.07
CA ALA A 87 12.82 -2.13 7.84
C ALA A 87 13.11 -3.15 8.94
N ARG A 88 12.10 -3.93 9.33
CA ARG A 88 12.26 -5.03 10.28
C ARG A 88 11.54 -6.29 9.80
N MET A 89 12.06 -7.44 10.20
CA MET A 89 11.38 -8.71 9.97
C MET A 89 10.29 -8.89 11.02
N VAL A 90 9.09 -9.20 10.56
CA VAL A 90 7.93 -9.47 11.42
C VAL A 90 7.26 -10.79 11.02
N SER A 91 6.55 -11.41 11.98
CA SER A 91 5.74 -12.60 11.70
C SER A 91 4.57 -12.27 10.76
N ALA A 92 4.02 -13.28 10.08
CA ALA A 92 2.81 -13.13 9.28
C ALA A 92 1.67 -12.51 10.12
N LYS A 93 1.46 -12.98 11.34
CA LYS A 93 0.43 -12.46 12.25
C LYS A 93 0.60 -10.95 12.51
N THR A 94 1.82 -10.53 12.82
CA THR A 94 2.15 -9.11 13.05
C THR A 94 1.94 -8.27 11.79
N ALA A 95 2.37 -8.78 10.62
CA ALA A 95 2.16 -8.11 9.35
C ALA A 95 0.69 -7.91 9.02
N LEU A 96 -0.14 -8.95 9.14
CA LEU A 96 -1.57 -8.88 8.85
C LEU A 96 -2.30 -7.90 9.79
N LYS A 97 -1.99 -7.91 11.09
CA LYS A 97 -2.58 -6.99 12.06
C LYS A 97 -2.14 -5.54 11.79
N GLY A 98 -0.86 -5.31 11.54
CA GLY A 98 -0.34 -3.99 11.18
C GLY A 98 -0.99 -3.46 9.89
N ASN A 99 -1.11 -4.31 8.85
CA ASN A 99 -1.78 -3.96 7.61
C ASN A 99 -3.27 -3.61 7.84
N ALA A 100 -3.98 -4.37 8.69
CA ALA A 100 -5.38 -4.07 9.03
C ALA A 100 -5.51 -2.69 9.68
N ILE A 101 -4.62 -2.34 10.62
CA ILE A 101 -4.61 -1.03 11.28
C ILE A 101 -4.41 0.10 10.26
N LEU A 102 -3.42 -0.05 9.35
CA LEU A 102 -3.17 0.97 8.31
C LEU A 102 -4.34 1.07 7.33
N LEU A 103 -4.93 -0.05 6.92
CA LEU A 103 -6.08 -0.06 6.02
C LEU A 103 -7.30 0.62 6.65
N PHE A 104 -7.59 0.34 7.94
CA PHE A 104 -8.66 1.03 8.64
C PHE A 104 -8.38 2.53 8.83
N ALA A 105 -7.12 2.93 8.99
CA ALA A 105 -6.73 4.33 9.13
C ALA A 105 -6.83 5.10 7.80
N LEU A 106 -6.57 4.46 6.67
CA LEU A 106 -6.57 5.10 5.34
C LEU A 106 -7.93 5.03 4.63
N ILE A 107 -8.70 3.95 4.87
CA ILE A 107 -9.97 3.69 4.19
C ILE A 107 -11.11 3.98 5.15
N GLU A 108 -11.84 5.05 4.93
CA GLU A 108 -12.79 5.64 5.88
C GLU A 108 -13.97 4.72 6.21
N ASN A 109 -14.54 4.03 5.23
CA ASN A 109 -15.81 3.33 5.35
C ASN A 109 -15.71 1.79 5.35
N VAL A 110 -14.52 1.20 5.42
CA VAL A 110 -14.36 -0.25 5.58
C VAL A 110 -14.55 -0.64 7.05
N GLU A 111 -15.34 -1.66 7.33
CA GLU A 111 -15.68 -2.11 8.69
C GLU A 111 -15.05 -3.46 9.04
N GLY A 112 -14.84 -4.32 8.03
CA GLY A 112 -14.23 -5.63 8.17
C GLY A 112 -13.12 -5.89 7.15
N ILE A 113 -12.03 -6.52 7.60
CA ILE A 113 -10.92 -6.95 6.74
C ILE A 113 -10.62 -8.42 7.01
N HIS A 114 -10.61 -9.20 5.94
CA HIS A 114 -10.40 -10.65 5.95
C HIS A 114 -9.14 -11.00 5.17
N PHE A 115 -8.17 -11.61 5.84
CA PHE A 115 -6.95 -12.09 5.21
C PHE A 115 -7.01 -13.61 5.03
N LYS A 116 -6.80 -14.05 3.80
CA LYS A 116 -6.71 -15.48 3.44
C LYS A 116 -5.30 -15.80 2.97
N LEU A 117 -4.58 -16.55 3.77
CA LEU A 117 -3.28 -17.09 3.40
C LEU A 117 -3.47 -18.51 2.85
N GLN A 118 -2.81 -18.80 1.75
CA GLN A 118 -2.92 -20.10 1.10
C GLN A 118 -2.57 -21.25 2.08
N GLY A 119 -3.52 -22.17 2.30
CA GLY A 119 -3.36 -23.29 3.21
C GLY A 119 -3.46 -22.99 4.71
N GLN A 120 -3.91 -21.79 5.07
CA GLN A 120 -4.16 -21.40 6.46
C GLN A 120 -5.62 -20.99 6.69
N GLU A 121 -6.03 -20.92 7.96
CA GLU A 121 -7.31 -20.35 8.33
C GLU A 121 -7.37 -18.84 8.05
N GLU A 122 -8.58 -18.35 7.78
CA GLU A 122 -8.82 -16.91 7.57
C GLU A 122 -8.57 -16.14 8.86
N VAL A 123 -7.88 -15.02 8.75
CA VAL A 123 -7.66 -14.08 9.84
C VAL A 123 -8.48 -12.82 9.56
N SER A 124 -9.37 -12.47 10.47
CA SER A 124 -10.29 -11.34 10.30
C SER A 124 -10.07 -10.28 11.38
N PHE A 125 -10.22 -9.02 10.97
CA PHE A 125 -10.19 -7.87 11.86
C PHE A 125 -11.43 -7.01 11.63
N ASN A 126 -11.93 -6.45 12.75
CA ASN A 126 -13.06 -5.52 12.76
C ASN A 126 -12.55 -4.14 13.22
N ARG A 127 -13.03 -3.08 12.57
CA ARG A 127 -12.64 -1.70 12.90
C ARG A 127 -12.90 -1.34 14.37
N GLU A 128 -14.09 -1.68 14.88
CA GLU A 128 -14.48 -1.34 16.25
C GLU A 128 -13.55 -2.00 17.28
N GLU A 129 -13.19 -3.27 17.06
CA GLU A 129 -12.29 -4.01 17.93
C GLU A 129 -10.89 -3.43 17.96
N LEU A 130 -10.33 -3.13 16.77
CA LEU A 130 -9.00 -2.52 16.69
C LEU A 130 -9.00 -1.09 17.23
N THR A 131 -10.07 -0.31 17.04
CA THR A 131 -10.21 1.02 17.66
C THR A 131 -10.24 0.93 19.18
N LYS A 132 -10.90 -0.07 19.76
CA LYS A 132 -10.88 -0.28 21.22
C LYS A 132 -9.49 -0.66 21.74
N GLU A 133 -8.72 -1.41 20.96
CA GLU A 133 -7.38 -1.86 21.35
C GLU A 133 -6.32 -0.77 21.17
N PHE A 134 -6.33 -0.05 20.03
CA PHE A 134 -5.28 0.91 19.66
C PHE A 134 -5.66 2.38 19.86
N GLY A 135 -6.95 2.68 20.08
CA GLY A 135 -7.46 4.05 20.17
C GLY A 135 -7.73 4.63 18.78
N ASP A 136 -7.38 5.90 18.58
CA ASP A 136 -7.59 6.60 17.31
C ASP A 136 -6.70 6.06 16.20
N LEU A 137 -7.29 5.26 15.30
CA LEU A 137 -6.57 4.67 14.17
C LEU A 137 -6.09 5.73 13.17
N GLU A 138 -6.78 6.86 13.02
CA GLU A 138 -6.38 7.91 12.09
C GLU A 138 -5.06 8.57 12.51
N SER A 139 -4.75 8.55 13.80
CA SER A 139 -3.48 9.06 14.32
C SER A 139 -2.27 8.26 13.83
N VAL A 140 -2.47 6.98 13.46
CA VAL A 140 -1.40 6.10 12.98
C VAL A 140 -0.86 6.54 11.62
N VAL A 141 -1.65 7.23 10.80
CA VAL A 141 -1.25 7.66 9.45
C VAL A 141 -0.86 9.14 9.38
N GLN A 142 -0.41 9.74 10.48
CA GLN A 142 0.06 11.12 10.51
C GLN A 142 1.38 11.30 9.77
N ASP A 143 2.30 10.38 9.95
CA ASP A 143 3.61 10.30 9.29
C ASP A 143 4.09 8.85 9.17
N GLU A 144 5.17 8.63 8.43
CA GLU A 144 5.73 7.29 8.18
C GLU A 144 6.19 6.60 9.49
N SER A 145 6.72 7.35 10.44
CA SER A 145 7.14 6.80 11.74
C SER A 145 5.96 6.28 12.55
N SER A 146 4.85 7.01 12.56
CA SER A 146 3.59 6.57 13.17
C SER A 146 3.04 5.32 12.49
N MET A 147 3.09 5.26 11.15
CA MET A 147 2.65 4.11 10.36
C MET A 147 3.49 2.84 10.63
N GLN A 148 4.73 2.99 11.07
CA GLN A 148 5.58 1.85 11.44
C GLN A 148 5.24 1.27 12.83
N GLN A 149 4.54 2.01 13.71
CA GLN A 149 4.24 1.57 15.08
C GLN A 149 3.43 0.26 15.15
N PRO A 150 2.39 0.03 14.32
CA PRO A 150 1.64 -1.22 14.34
C PRO A 150 2.50 -2.49 14.18
N PHE A 151 3.66 -2.36 13.56
CA PHE A 151 4.59 -3.48 13.33
C PHE A 151 5.64 -3.64 14.44
N LYS A 152 5.71 -2.71 15.40
CA LYS A 152 6.64 -2.75 16.55
C LYS A 152 6.02 -3.39 17.80
N ALA A 153 4.73 -3.34 17.95
CA ALA A 153 4.01 -3.52 19.23
C ALA A 153 3.47 -4.94 19.49
N ILE A 154 3.80 -5.92 18.64
CA ILE A 154 3.18 -7.26 18.72
C ILE A 154 4.29 -8.32 18.76
N GLU A 155 4.89 -8.50 19.91
CA GLU A 155 5.62 -9.71 20.28
C GLU A 155 4.76 -10.57 21.22
#